data_bd03f63eca622eca62804c2273f9dfec
#
_entry.id   bd03f63eca622eca62804c2273f9dfec
#
_cell.length_a   1.000
_cell.length_b   1.000
_cell.length_c   1.000
_cell.angle_alpha   90.00
_cell.angle_beta   90.00
_cell.angle_gamma   90.00
#
_symmetry.space_group_name_H-M   'P 1'
#
loop_
_entity.id
_entity.type
_entity.pdbx_description
1 polymer ?
#
loop_
_entity_poly.entity_id
_entity_poly.type
_entity_poly.pdbx_seq_one_letter_code
_entity_poly.pdbx_strand_id
1 'polypeptide(L)'
;MNLSNVMAKRCLAIRELSKKLRWYRALSALCMHLFYFSGGFMAYNYQEIEKKWQKFWEDNNTFYTDTHDFSKPKYYVLDMFPYPSGVGLHAGHPEGYTATDVIARMKRMQGFNVLHPMGFDSFGLPAEQYAIQTGNHPEGFTKKNIDHFIEQLKSLGFSYDWDKMVSTSDPDFYKWTQWIFIRLFKDGYARCVEMPVNWCEELGTVLANDEVIDGKSERGGYPVIRKNMKQWIMDIPAFAETLLENLNDIDWPESTKEMQRNWIGKSIGAQVDFKVKDTDEKFTVFTTRCDTLFGATYCVLSPEHPLVDKIVSAEQKEAVEAYKKQCATKSEMERTELNKDKTGVFTGAYAINPVNDKAIPVWISDYVLMGYGTGAIMAVPAHDERDYAFAKKFGIDIIQVLEGGDISKEAYTEDGVHINSGFLDGLGKQEAIDKMIAWLEEKGLGTKKVNYRIREWIFARQRYWGEPIPVIHYEDGTIGVLDDGDLPLILPELEDYGPSKTGAPLDKATDWVNIEYKGKKGKRETSTMPGSAGSSWYFLRYIDPHNNNELADKELLQHWMPVDL
;
A
#
# COMPACT_ATOMS: atom_id res chain seq x y z
N MET A 1 -38.72 -4.50 -49.59
CA MET A 1 -39.39 -3.58 -48.66
C MET A 1 -38.87 -2.18 -48.93
N ASN A 2 -39.72 -1.27 -49.32
CA ASN A 2 -39.33 0.02 -49.93
C ASN A 2 -38.86 1.03 -48.88
N LEU A 3 -37.59 1.46 -48.94
CA LEU A 3 -36.96 2.42 -47.99
C LEU A 3 -37.76 3.72 -47.80
N SER A 4 -38.50 4.14 -48.83
CA SER A 4 -39.35 5.34 -48.79
C SER A 4 -40.50 5.23 -47.78
N ASN A 5 -41.07 4.04 -47.57
CA ASN A 5 -42.14 3.83 -46.60
C ASN A 5 -41.65 3.80 -45.12
N VAL A 6 -40.40 3.43 -44.90
CA VAL A 6 -39.79 3.44 -43.54
C VAL A 6 -39.40 4.88 -43.15
N MET A 7 -38.92 5.66 -44.08
CA MET A 7 -38.61 7.09 -43.85
C MET A 7 -39.87 7.91 -43.59
N ALA A 8 -40.95 7.69 -44.39
CA ALA A 8 -42.21 8.39 -44.17
C ALA A 8 -42.83 8.11 -42.77
N LYS A 9 -42.78 6.85 -42.30
CA LYS A 9 -43.24 6.49 -40.95
C LYS A 9 -42.37 7.11 -39.83
N ARG A 10 -41.06 7.21 -40.04
CA ARG A 10 -40.17 7.88 -39.08
C ARG A 10 -40.40 9.42 -39.05
N CYS A 11 -40.61 10.06 -40.17
CA CYS A 11 -40.95 11.47 -40.24
C CYS A 11 -42.31 11.80 -39.57
N LEU A 12 -43.30 10.93 -39.74
CA LEU A 12 -44.58 11.08 -39.01
C LEU A 12 -44.42 10.94 -37.49
N ALA A 13 -43.65 9.94 -37.04
CA ALA A 13 -43.40 9.75 -35.62
C ALA A 13 -42.65 10.92 -34.98
N ILE A 14 -41.65 11.50 -35.69
CA ILE A 14 -40.92 12.70 -35.22
C ILE A 14 -41.85 13.93 -35.19
N ARG A 15 -42.76 14.05 -36.13
CA ARG A 15 -43.75 15.13 -36.19
C ARG A 15 -44.76 15.04 -35.03
N GLU A 16 -45.20 13.84 -34.68
CA GLU A 16 -46.05 13.58 -33.50
C GLU A 16 -45.33 13.80 -32.18
N LEU A 17 -44.06 13.37 -32.06
CA LEU A 17 -43.23 13.68 -30.91
C LEU A 17 -43.01 15.19 -30.72
N SER A 18 -42.77 15.92 -31.82
CA SER A 18 -42.57 17.37 -31.76
C SER A 18 -43.84 18.12 -31.36
N LYS A 19 -45.04 17.63 -31.76
CA LYS A 19 -46.34 18.18 -31.32
C LYS A 19 -46.54 17.90 -29.82
N LYS A 20 -46.23 16.68 -29.32
CA LYS A 20 -46.30 16.35 -27.88
C LYS A 20 -45.34 17.21 -27.07
N LEU A 21 -44.09 17.41 -27.52
CA LEU A 21 -43.12 18.30 -26.87
C LEU A 21 -43.57 19.77 -26.85
N ARG A 22 -44.25 20.27 -27.89
CA ARG A 22 -44.85 21.62 -27.88
C ARG A 22 -46.00 21.72 -26.88
N TRP A 23 -46.85 20.69 -26.77
CA TRP A 23 -47.88 20.62 -25.76
C TRP A 23 -47.32 20.55 -24.33
N TYR A 24 -46.31 19.78 -24.09
CA TYR A 24 -45.62 19.74 -22.79
C TYR A 24 -44.97 21.08 -22.44
N ARG A 25 -44.36 21.76 -23.38
CA ARG A 25 -43.81 23.12 -23.19
C ARG A 25 -44.89 24.15 -22.95
N ALA A 26 -46.01 24.07 -23.66
CA ALA A 26 -47.16 24.95 -23.41
C ALA A 26 -47.85 24.68 -22.06
N LEU A 27 -47.96 23.39 -21.67
CA LEU A 27 -48.53 23.02 -20.37
C LEU A 27 -47.60 23.44 -19.23
N SER A 28 -46.29 23.25 -19.36
CA SER A 28 -45.32 23.68 -18.36
C SER A 28 -45.25 25.20 -18.23
N ALA A 29 -45.34 25.93 -19.35
CA ALA A 29 -45.44 27.39 -19.35
C ALA A 29 -46.76 27.89 -18.75
N LEU A 30 -47.87 27.20 -19.01
CA LEU A 30 -49.16 27.49 -18.41
C LEU A 30 -49.21 27.15 -16.91
N CYS A 31 -48.62 26.01 -16.52
CA CYS A 31 -48.45 25.67 -15.08
C CYS A 31 -47.52 26.68 -14.40
N MET A 32 -46.42 27.07 -15.01
CA MET A 32 -45.57 28.14 -14.46
C MET A 32 -46.29 29.49 -14.38
N HIS A 33 -47.12 29.87 -15.36
CA HIS A 33 -47.90 31.09 -15.30
C HIS A 33 -49.03 31.04 -14.26
N LEU A 34 -49.71 29.90 -14.11
CA LEU A 34 -50.70 29.69 -13.05
C LEU A 34 -50.07 29.66 -11.66
N PHE A 35 -48.88 29.15 -11.51
CA PHE A 35 -48.13 29.24 -10.27
C PHE A 35 -47.64 30.67 -9.94
N TYR A 36 -47.36 31.50 -10.97
CA TYR A 36 -46.97 32.90 -10.73
C TYR A 36 -48.13 33.84 -10.36
N PHE A 37 -49.41 33.46 -10.62
CA PHE A 37 -50.56 34.29 -10.37
C PHE A 37 -51.42 33.95 -9.16
N SER A 38 -51.16 32.83 -8.45
CA SER A 38 -51.89 32.47 -7.25
C SER A 38 -50.98 32.48 -6.02
N GLY A 39 -50.91 33.64 -5.38
CA GLY A 39 -50.44 33.78 -4.01
C GLY A 39 -48.95 33.52 -3.79
N GLY A 40 -48.34 34.51 -3.17
CA GLY A 40 -46.93 34.61 -2.83
C GLY A 40 -46.18 33.29 -2.73
N PHE A 41 -45.18 33.13 -3.60
CA PHE A 41 -44.13 32.15 -3.38
C PHE A 41 -43.56 32.40 -2.00
N MET A 42 -43.92 31.58 -1.01
CA MET A 42 -43.06 31.48 0.16
C MET A 42 -41.76 30.95 -0.37
N ALA A 43 -40.76 31.83 -0.50
CA ALA A 43 -39.40 31.42 -0.86
C ALA A 43 -39.01 30.29 0.11
N TYR A 44 -38.70 29.12 -0.42
CA TYR A 44 -38.23 28.00 0.39
C TYR A 44 -36.98 28.48 1.15
N ASN A 45 -37.18 28.80 2.45
CA ASN A 45 -36.10 29.28 3.31
C ASN A 45 -35.26 28.09 3.79
N TYR A 46 -34.42 27.58 2.92
CA TYR A 46 -33.57 26.43 3.23
C TYR A 46 -32.70 26.68 4.47
N GLN A 47 -32.20 27.88 4.67
CA GLN A 47 -31.31 28.21 5.80
C GLN A 47 -31.99 28.04 7.15
N GLU A 48 -33.24 28.44 7.29
CA GLU A 48 -34.02 28.22 8.52
C GLU A 48 -34.40 26.76 8.73
N ILE A 49 -34.78 26.09 7.64
CA ILE A 49 -35.19 24.68 7.67
C ILE A 49 -34.01 23.79 8.04
N GLU A 50 -32.86 24.00 7.40
CA GLU A 50 -31.64 23.24 7.66
C GLU A 50 -31.19 23.41 9.11
N LYS A 51 -31.05 24.65 9.60
CA LYS A 51 -30.66 24.93 10.99
C LYS A 51 -31.63 24.33 12.00
N LYS A 52 -32.94 24.39 11.72
CA LYS A 52 -33.95 23.77 12.57
C LYS A 52 -33.72 22.26 12.70
N TRP A 53 -33.52 21.57 11.58
CA TRP A 53 -33.37 20.11 11.60
C TRP A 53 -32.00 19.66 12.12
N GLN A 54 -30.93 20.34 11.80
CA GLN A 54 -29.61 20.08 12.36
C GLN A 54 -29.64 20.18 13.89
N LYS A 55 -30.25 21.27 14.41
CA LYS A 55 -30.45 21.42 15.86
C LYS A 55 -31.32 20.33 16.44
N PHE A 56 -32.43 19.97 15.78
CA PHE A 56 -33.31 18.89 16.25
C PHE A 56 -32.55 17.55 16.34
N TRP A 57 -31.76 17.22 15.33
CA TRP A 57 -30.98 15.97 15.32
C TRP A 57 -29.95 15.94 16.45
N GLU A 58 -29.30 17.06 16.70
CA GLU A 58 -28.31 17.18 17.78
C GLU A 58 -28.97 17.11 19.16
N ASP A 59 -30.02 17.87 19.40
CA ASP A 59 -30.75 17.92 20.69
C ASP A 59 -31.36 16.54 21.06
N ASN A 60 -31.67 15.70 20.08
CA ASN A 60 -32.34 14.41 20.27
C ASN A 60 -31.42 13.20 20.02
N ASN A 61 -30.13 13.39 19.73
CA ASN A 61 -29.23 12.32 19.33
C ASN A 61 -29.85 11.38 18.29
N THR A 62 -30.47 11.96 17.25
CA THR A 62 -31.36 11.25 16.31
C THR A 62 -30.69 10.09 15.60
N PHE A 63 -29.39 10.18 15.41
CA PHE A 63 -28.58 9.18 14.68
C PHE A 63 -27.74 8.29 15.59
N TYR A 64 -27.96 8.36 16.90
CA TYR A 64 -27.32 7.48 17.86
C TYR A 64 -27.61 6.01 17.57
N THR A 65 -26.61 5.18 17.70
CA THR A 65 -26.66 3.73 17.47
C THR A 65 -26.39 3.00 18.80
N ASP A 66 -27.39 2.32 19.32
CA ASP A 66 -27.17 1.38 20.42
C ASP A 66 -26.50 0.12 19.85
N THR A 67 -25.19 0.01 20.04
CA THR A 67 -24.43 -1.14 19.52
C THR A 67 -24.74 -2.46 20.22
N HIS A 68 -25.46 -2.43 21.36
CA HIS A 68 -25.95 -3.61 22.08
C HIS A 68 -27.39 -4.00 21.72
N ASP A 69 -28.09 -3.24 20.87
CA ASP A 69 -29.43 -3.62 20.38
C ASP A 69 -29.33 -4.66 19.26
N PHE A 70 -29.30 -5.92 19.65
CA PHE A 70 -29.28 -7.07 18.72
C PHE A 70 -30.68 -7.49 18.25
N SER A 71 -31.73 -6.75 18.63
CA SER A 71 -33.13 -7.08 18.24
C SER A 71 -33.42 -6.73 16.79
N LYS A 72 -32.61 -5.87 16.17
CA LYS A 72 -32.73 -5.43 14.79
C LYS A 72 -31.58 -5.95 13.94
N PRO A 73 -31.79 -6.17 12.63
CA PRO A 73 -30.67 -6.47 11.73
C PRO A 73 -29.68 -5.30 11.73
N LYS A 74 -28.38 -5.60 11.82
CA LYS A 74 -27.32 -4.58 11.78
C LYS A 74 -27.07 -4.09 10.36
N TYR A 75 -26.61 -2.86 10.24
CA TYR A 75 -26.02 -2.36 9.00
C TYR A 75 -24.90 -1.37 9.32
N TYR A 76 -23.67 -1.74 9.02
CA TYR A 76 -22.49 -0.94 9.29
C TYR A 76 -22.05 -0.21 8.03
N VAL A 77 -22.20 1.12 8.03
CA VAL A 77 -21.75 2.01 6.95
C VAL A 77 -20.46 2.67 7.37
N LEU A 78 -19.39 2.48 6.62
CA LEU A 78 -18.08 2.98 6.92
C LEU A 78 -17.61 3.97 5.85
N ASP A 79 -17.40 5.22 6.25
CA ASP A 79 -16.69 6.20 5.45
C ASP A 79 -15.22 6.22 5.78
N MET A 80 -14.38 6.50 4.78
CA MET A 80 -12.98 6.81 5.04
C MET A 80 -12.92 8.16 5.77
N PHE A 81 -12.45 8.15 7.01
CA PHE A 81 -12.34 9.36 7.81
C PHE A 81 -11.26 10.32 7.25
N PRO A 82 -11.50 11.63 7.31
CA PRO A 82 -10.63 12.62 6.71
C PRO A 82 -9.38 12.88 7.56
N TYR A 83 -8.31 13.33 6.89
CA TYR A 83 -7.21 14.01 7.55
C TYR A 83 -7.61 15.45 7.88
N PRO A 84 -7.58 15.89 9.15
CA PRO A 84 -7.91 17.26 9.53
C PRO A 84 -6.74 18.22 9.24
N SER A 85 -6.22 18.17 8.01
CA SER A 85 -5.05 18.91 7.56
C SER A 85 -5.49 20.06 6.64
N GLY A 86 -5.56 21.26 7.13
CA GLY A 86 -5.84 22.41 6.29
C GLY A 86 -7.11 23.17 6.67
N VAL A 87 -7.64 23.95 5.72
CA VAL A 87 -8.76 24.88 5.96
C VAL A 87 -10.15 24.27 5.95
N GLY A 88 -10.26 22.93 5.96
CA GLY A 88 -11.57 22.24 5.98
C GLY A 88 -11.74 21.23 4.84
N LEU A 89 -12.99 20.78 4.65
CA LEU A 89 -13.37 19.81 3.61
C LEU A 89 -13.16 20.39 2.21
N HIS A 90 -12.65 19.55 1.29
CA HIS A 90 -12.70 19.84 -0.14
C HIS A 90 -13.91 19.16 -0.79
N ALA A 91 -14.27 19.56 -2.02
CA ALA A 91 -15.47 19.09 -2.72
C ALA A 91 -15.56 17.56 -2.88
N GLY A 92 -14.43 16.85 -2.89
CA GLY A 92 -14.41 15.39 -2.98
C GLY A 92 -14.89 14.66 -1.72
N HIS A 93 -14.79 15.27 -0.53
CA HIS A 93 -15.30 14.64 0.70
C HIS A 93 -16.83 14.42 0.66
N PRO A 94 -17.66 15.45 0.37
CA PRO A 94 -19.10 15.29 0.34
C PRO A 94 -19.60 14.32 -0.75
N GLU A 95 -18.84 14.06 -1.78
CA GLU A 95 -19.25 13.14 -2.86
C GLU A 95 -19.48 11.72 -2.33
N GLY A 96 -18.47 11.13 -1.69
CA GLY A 96 -18.59 9.80 -1.06
C GLY A 96 -19.55 9.80 0.12
N TYR A 97 -19.41 10.77 1.03
CA TYR A 97 -20.20 10.87 2.26
C TYR A 97 -21.70 11.06 2.00
N THR A 98 -22.07 11.72 0.90
CA THR A 98 -23.48 11.83 0.51
C THR A 98 -24.04 10.48 0.06
N ALA A 99 -23.28 9.70 -0.69
CA ALA A 99 -23.72 8.39 -1.16
C ALA A 99 -23.96 7.42 0.01
N THR A 100 -23.02 7.34 0.94
CA THR A 100 -23.13 6.49 2.14
C THR A 100 -24.24 6.97 3.07
N ASP A 101 -24.44 8.28 3.24
CA ASP A 101 -25.51 8.86 4.05
C ASP A 101 -26.91 8.54 3.51
N VAL A 102 -27.09 8.55 2.19
CA VAL A 102 -28.35 8.14 1.54
C VAL A 102 -28.68 6.69 1.90
N ILE A 103 -27.71 5.79 1.82
CA ILE A 103 -27.89 4.38 2.18
C ILE A 103 -28.14 4.22 3.67
N ALA A 104 -27.39 4.90 4.52
CA ALA A 104 -27.58 4.87 5.97
C ALA A 104 -29.01 5.27 6.37
N ARG A 105 -29.53 6.38 5.81
CA ARG A 105 -30.90 6.84 6.04
C ARG A 105 -31.95 5.84 5.52
N MET A 106 -31.74 5.31 4.32
CA MET A 106 -32.62 4.28 3.74
C MET A 106 -32.70 3.06 4.65
N LYS A 107 -31.57 2.56 5.13
CA LYS A 107 -31.51 1.38 6.01
C LYS A 107 -32.20 1.65 7.36
N ARG A 108 -32.02 2.83 7.97
CA ARG A 108 -32.77 3.22 9.17
C ARG A 108 -34.29 3.23 8.93
N MET A 109 -34.73 3.75 7.78
CA MET A 109 -36.15 3.73 7.40
C MET A 109 -36.69 2.31 7.18
N GLN A 110 -35.84 1.37 6.81
CA GLN A 110 -36.16 -0.06 6.65
C GLN A 110 -36.14 -0.83 7.99
N GLY A 111 -35.80 -0.17 9.10
CA GLY A 111 -35.82 -0.77 10.44
C GLY A 111 -34.49 -1.42 10.87
N PHE A 112 -33.40 -1.20 10.16
CA PHE A 112 -32.08 -1.66 10.58
C PHE A 112 -31.55 -0.84 11.75
N ASN A 113 -30.71 -1.47 12.59
CA ASN A 113 -29.80 -0.78 13.49
C ASN A 113 -28.56 -0.38 12.68
N VAL A 114 -28.36 0.93 12.45
CA VAL A 114 -27.35 1.42 11.50
C VAL A 114 -26.22 2.11 12.25
N LEU A 115 -25.04 1.52 12.20
CA LEU A 115 -23.80 2.14 12.67
C LEU A 115 -23.20 2.96 11.51
N HIS A 116 -23.23 4.30 11.63
CA HIS A 116 -22.64 5.23 10.66
C HIS A 116 -21.77 6.25 11.41
N PRO A 117 -20.56 5.87 11.79
CA PRO A 117 -19.65 6.71 12.57
C PRO A 117 -18.85 7.67 11.68
N MET A 118 -18.22 8.66 12.31
CA MET A 118 -17.24 9.54 11.70
C MET A 118 -16.10 9.80 12.70
N GLY A 119 -14.89 10.02 12.19
CA GLY A 119 -13.71 10.30 12.99
C GLY A 119 -12.65 11.03 12.20
N PHE A 120 -11.40 11.02 12.70
CA PHE A 120 -10.32 11.80 12.11
C PHE A 120 -8.99 11.03 12.17
N ASP A 121 -8.32 10.95 11.02
CA ASP A 121 -6.93 10.50 10.96
C ASP A 121 -6.02 11.70 11.26
N SER A 122 -5.62 11.83 12.52
CA SER A 122 -5.16 13.10 13.08
C SER A 122 -3.66 13.22 13.20
N PHE A 123 -2.90 12.12 13.03
CA PHE A 123 -1.47 12.18 12.93
C PHE A 123 -1.05 12.50 11.50
N GLY A 124 -0.05 13.39 11.32
CA GLY A 124 0.44 13.67 9.97
C GLY A 124 1.33 14.91 9.87
N LEU A 125 2.01 15.01 8.73
CA LEU A 125 2.96 16.04 8.38
C LEU A 125 2.45 17.48 8.51
N PRO A 126 1.22 17.84 8.12
CA PRO A 126 0.79 19.24 8.19
C PRO A 126 0.79 19.82 9.61
N ALA A 127 0.34 19.03 10.60
CA ALA A 127 0.35 19.46 12.00
C ALA A 127 1.79 19.54 12.54
N GLU A 128 2.67 18.62 12.14
CA GLU A 128 4.08 18.67 12.51
C GLU A 128 4.79 19.87 11.88
N GLN A 129 4.57 20.17 10.61
CA GLN A 129 5.11 21.36 9.96
C GLN A 129 4.64 22.65 10.60
N TYR A 130 3.38 22.72 11.02
CA TYR A 130 2.88 23.84 11.82
C TYR A 130 3.66 23.97 13.13
N ALA A 131 3.90 22.85 13.84
CA ALA A 131 4.66 22.86 15.09
C ALA A 131 6.11 23.31 14.87
N ILE A 132 6.78 22.85 13.82
CA ILE A 132 8.15 23.27 13.45
C ILE A 132 8.21 24.77 13.16
N GLN A 133 7.22 25.31 12.44
CA GLN A 133 7.21 26.73 12.03
C GLN A 133 6.86 27.67 13.16
N THR A 134 6.00 27.24 14.10
CA THR A 134 5.44 28.13 15.13
C THR A 134 5.99 27.88 16.52
N GLY A 135 6.63 26.74 16.77
CA GLY A 135 7.05 26.30 18.10
C GLY A 135 5.90 25.83 18.99
N ASN A 136 4.69 25.74 18.47
CA ASN A 136 3.52 25.31 19.24
C ASN A 136 3.31 23.79 19.12
N HIS A 137 2.76 23.17 20.17
CA HIS A 137 2.40 21.74 20.15
C HIS A 137 1.37 21.45 19.04
N PRO A 138 1.54 20.38 18.23
CA PRO A 138 0.69 20.11 17.07
C PRO A 138 -0.75 19.72 17.45
N GLU A 139 -1.00 19.25 18.67
CA GLU A 139 -2.32 18.84 19.17
C GLU A 139 -3.35 19.99 19.08
N GLY A 140 -2.98 21.20 19.54
CA GLY A 140 -3.88 22.36 19.53
C GLY A 140 -4.33 22.75 18.12
N PHE A 141 -3.41 22.66 17.15
CA PHE A 141 -3.70 22.90 15.74
C PHE A 141 -4.63 21.79 15.19
N THR A 142 -4.32 20.54 15.48
CA THR A 142 -5.10 19.37 15.05
C THR A 142 -6.52 19.44 15.59
N LYS A 143 -6.69 19.71 16.89
CA LYS A 143 -8.00 19.84 17.54
C LYS A 143 -8.85 20.95 16.93
N LYS A 144 -8.27 22.11 16.69
CA LYS A 144 -8.96 23.23 16.02
C LYS A 144 -9.45 22.86 14.62
N ASN A 145 -8.63 22.11 13.86
CA ASN A 145 -9.03 21.65 12.55
C ASN A 145 -10.15 20.61 12.63
N ILE A 146 -10.09 19.66 13.58
CA ILE A 146 -11.15 18.69 13.84
C ILE A 146 -12.47 19.39 14.13
N ASP A 147 -12.48 20.39 15.04
CA ASP A 147 -13.68 21.14 15.37
C ASP A 147 -14.29 21.79 14.11
N HIS A 148 -13.44 22.38 13.26
CA HIS A 148 -13.89 22.99 12.01
C HIS A 148 -14.48 21.96 11.02
N PHE A 149 -13.84 20.79 10.87
CA PHE A 149 -14.38 19.71 10.05
C PHE A 149 -15.74 19.20 10.57
N ILE A 150 -15.89 19.07 11.89
CA ILE A 150 -17.17 18.70 12.52
C ILE A 150 -18.26 19.71 12.18
N GLU A 151 -17.97 21.01 12.30
CA GLU A 151 -18.91 22.07 11.94
C GLU A 151 -19.36 21.97 10.48
N GLN A 152 -18.41 21.73 9.56
CA GLN A 152 -18.71 21.58 8.14
C GLN A 152 -19.54 20.31 7.86
N LEU A 153 -19.17 19.16 8.43
CA LEU A 153 -19.90 17.89 8.27
C LEU A 153 -21.33 17.99 8.84
N LYS A 154 -21.50 18.61 10.00
CA LYS A 154 -22.82 18.89 10.58
C LYS A 154 -23.64 19.85 9.72
N SER A 155 -23.00 20.85 9.09
CA SER A 155 -23.71 21.80 8.21
C SER A 155 -24.23 21.14 6.92
N LEU A 156 -23.59 20.07 6.45
CA LEU A 156 -24.04 19.24 5.33
C LEU A 156 -25.21 18.32 5.73
N GLY A 157 -25.47 18.15 7.04
CA GLY A 157 -26.62 17.42 7.56
C GLY A 157 -26.49 15.91 7.46
N PHE A 158 -25.29 15.35 7.42
CA PHE A 158 -25.06 13.91 7.41
C PHE A 158 -25.55 13.23 8.70
N SER A 159 -26.01 12.00 8.57
CA SER A 159 -26.57 11.20 9.66
C SER A 159 -25.52 10.38 10.42
N TYR A 160 -24.38 11.03 10.76
CA TYR A 160 -23.34 10.40 11.55
C TYR A 160 -23.73 10.27 13.03
N ASP A 161 -23.32 9.17 13.63
CA ASP A 161 -23.34 8.97 15.07
C ASP A 161 -22.07 9.57 15.69
N TRP A 162 -22.18 10.78 16.21
CA TRP A 162 -21.05 11.51 16.80
C TRP A 162 -20.58 10.94 18.14
N ASP A 163 -21.41 10.10 18.81
CA ASP A 163 -20.99 9.37 20.00
C ASP A 163 -19.91 8.32 19.68
N LYS A 164 -19.88 7.87 18.44
CA LYS A 164 -18.89 6.91 17.95
C LYS A 164 -17.63 7.54 17.36
N MET A 165 -17.44 8.86 17.52
CA MET A 165 -16.29 9.57 16.99
C MET A 165 -14.98 9.08 17.61
N VAL A 166 -13.96 8.91 16.77
CA VAL A 166 -12.59 8.63 17.19
C VAL A 166 -11.61 9.58 16.50
N SER A 167 -10.49 9.83 17.14
CA SER A 167 -9.35 10.56 16.57
C SER A 167 -8.08 9.75 16.80
N THR A 168 -7.30 9.49 15.75
CA THR A 168 -6.11 8.65 15.87
C THR A 168 -5.02 9.24 16.78
N SER A 169 -5.04 10.57 17.01
CA SER A 169 -4.10 11.24 17.91
C SER A 169 -4.54 11.28 19.38
N ASP A 170 -5.75 10.81 19.69
CA ASP A 170 -6.20 10.74 21.08
C ASP A 170 -5.50 9.57 21.81
N PRO A 171 -4.97 9.80 23.02
CA PRO A 171 -4.32 8.76 23.81
C PRO A 171 -5.18 7.52 24.03
N ASP A 172 -6.49 7.68 24.22
CA ASP A 172 -7.45 6.57 24.39
C ASP A 172 -7.64 5.74 23.13
N PHE A 173 -7.32 6.31 21.95
CA PHE A 173 -7.30 5.60 20.69
C PHE A 173 -5.94 4.93 20.45
N TYR A 174 -4.84 5.71 20.42
CA TYR A 174 -3.54 5.15 20.04
C TYR A 174 -2.94 4.21 21.10
N LYS A 175 -3.43 4.21 22.33
CA LYS A 175 -3.17 3.14 23.30
C LYS A 175 -3.34 1.75 22.68
N TRP A 176 -4.37 1.57 21.88
CA TRP A 176 -4.68 0.30 21.23
C TRP A 176 -3.81 0.03 20.02
N THR A 177 -3.41 1.06 19.27
CA THR A 177 -2.37 0.90 18.22
C THR A 177 -1.06 0.41 18.85
N GLN A 178 -0.67 0.98 19.98
CA GLN A 178 0.51 0.55 20.75
C GLN A 178 0.37 -0.89 21.25
N TRP A 179 -0.80 -1.24 21.74
CA TRP A 179 -1.11 -2.61 22.18
C TRP A 179 -1.02 -3.61 21.02
N ILE A 180 -1.56 -3.29 19.85
CA ILE A 180 -1.43 -4.11 18.63
C ILE A 180 0.04 -4.29 18.27
N PHE A 181 0.83 -3.21 18.28
CA PHE A 181 2.27 -3.29 18.02
C PHE A 181 2.97 -4.27 18.97
N ILE A 182 2.66 -4.18 20.28
CA ILE A 182 3.25 -5.07 21.28
C ILE A 182 2.92 -6.55 21.00
N ARG A 183 1.70 -6.85 20.57
CA ARG A 183 1.31 -8.22 20.17
C ARG A 183 2.10 -8.68 18.95
N LEU A 184 2.15 -7.87 17.90
CA LEU A 184 2.92 -8.19 16.70
C LEU A 184 4.42 -8.37 17.01
N PHE A 185 4.98 -7.58 17.93
CA PHE A 185 6.36 -7.75 18.36
C PHE A 185 6.57 -9.08 19.12
N LYS A 186 5.69 -9.41 20.08
CA LYS A 186 5.77 -10.66 20.85
C LYS A 186 5.63 -11.91 19.97
N ASP A 187 4.84 -11.80 18.90
CA ASP A 187 4.60 -12.88 17.94
C ASP A 187 5.67 -12.91 16.81
N GLY A 188 6.62 -11.96 16.81
CA GLY A 188 7.74 -11.92 15.87
C GLY A 188 7.43 -11.29 14.52
N TYR A 189 6.23 -10.71 14.34
CA TYR A 189 5.85 -10.00 13.11
C TYR A 189 6.36 -8.56 13.05
N ALA A 190 6.62 -7.92 14.19
CA ALA A 190 7.29 -6.64 14.26
C ALA A 190 8.76 -6.85 14.61
N ARG A 191 9.70 -6.37 13.77
CA ARG A 191 11.15 -6.59 13.95
C ARG A 191 11.93 -5.32 13.71
N CYS A 192 13.02 -5.13 14.45
CA CYS A 192 13.99 -4.07 14.21
C CYS A 192 15.18 -4.65 13.42
N VAL A 193 15.37 -4.17 12.21
CA VAL A 193 16.41 -4.64 11.28
C VAL A 193 17.22 -3.48 10.70
N GLU A 194 18.46 -3.76 10.30
CA GLU A 194 19.25 -2.81 9.54
C GLU A 194 19.02 -3.05 8.04
N MET A 195 18.52 -2.03 7.34
CA MET A 195 18.17 -2.16 5.92
C MET A 195 18.34 -0.85 5.17
N PRO A 196 18.52 -0.88 3.83
CA PRO A 196 18.51 0.32 3.02
C PRO A 196 17.08 0.87 2.92
N VAL A 197 16.90 2.15 3.32
CA VAL A 197 15.64 2.88 3.30
C VAL A 197 15.71 4.11 2.40
N ASN A 198 14.55 4.64 2.02
CA ASN A 198 14.45 5.91 1.31
C ASN A 198 14.54 7.05 2.33
N TRP A 199 15.69 7.70 2.41
CA TRP A 199 15.92 8.81 3.31
C TRP A 199 15.77 10.15 2.60
N CYS A 200 14.98 11.04 3.15
CA CYS A 200 14.87 12.44 2.71
C CYS A 200 15.49 13.36 3.75
N GLU A 201 16.61 13.99 3.39
CA GLU A 201 17.36 14.86 4.30
C GLU A 201 16.56 16.10 4.70
N GLU A 202 15.86 16.72 3.74
CA GLU A 202 15.07 17.93 3.95
C GLU A 202 13.84 17.70 4.83
N LEU A 203 13.24 16.50 4.75
CA LEU A 203 12.14 16.10 5.62
C LEU A 203 12.63 15.46 6.93
N GLY A 204 13.93 15.09 7.01
CA GLY A 204 14.53 14.43 8.17
C GLY A 204 13.93 13.07 8.52
N THR A 205 13.38 12.34 7.53
CA THR A 205 12.63 11.11 7.79
C THR A 205 12.81 10.07 6.68
N VAL A 206 12.54 8.81 7.05
CA VAL A 206 12.37 7.70 6.10
C VAL A 206 11.01 7.80 5.43
N LEU A 207 10.97 7.50 4.13
CA LEU A 207 9.78 7.47 3.29
C LEU A 207 9.49 6.02 2.85
N ALA A 208 8.22 5.65 2.78
CA ALA A 208 7.79 4.42 2.12
C ALA A 208 8.01 4.52 0.61
N ASN A 209 7.96 3.39 -0.09
CA ASN A 209 8.23 3.40 -1.54
C ASN A 209 7.18 4.18 -2.34
N ASP A 210 5.94 4.20 -1.88
CA ASP A 210 4.81 4.95 -2.44
C ASP A 210 4.85 6.46 -2.13
N GLU A 211 5.67 6.88 -1.15
CA GLU A 211 5.94 8.30 -0.84
C GLU A 211 7.09 8.89 -1.69
N VAL A 212 7.67 8.10 -2.63
CA VAL A 212 8.78 8.52 -3.50
C VAL A 212 8.38 8.44 -4.96
N ILE A 213 8.40 9.58 -5.65
CA ILE A 213 8.09 9.71 -7.07
C ILE A 213 9.30 10.30 -7.78
N ASP A 214 9.84 9.62 -8.79
CA ASP A 214 11.00 10.03 -9.59
C ASP A 214 12.22 10.44 -8.74
N GLY A 215 12.52 9.65 -7.69
CA GLY A 215 13.65 9.91 -6.79
C GLY A 215 13.46 11.10 -5.85
N LYS A 216 12.23 11.62 -5.75
CA LYS A 216 11.88 12.74 -4.89
C LYS A 216 10.72 12.38 -3.97
N SER A 217 10.62 13.05 -2.83
CA SER A 217 9.47 12.93 -1.95
C SER A 217 8.21 13.44 -2.65
N GLU A 218 7.10 12.72 -2.53
CA GLU A 218 5.79 13.14 -3.03
C GLU A 218 5.43 14.54 -2.51
N ARG A 219 5.70 14.78 -1.24
CA ARG A 219 5.52 16.10 -0.61
C ARG A 219 6.81 16.89 -0.64
N GLY A 220 6.77 18.08 -1.23
CA GLY A 220 7.87 19.03 -1.30
C GLY A 220 8.83 18.79 -2.47
N GLY A 221 8.81 17.63 -3.13
CA GLY A 221 9.66 17.34 -4.28
C GLY A 221 11.16 17.30 -3.94
N TYR A 222 11.51 16.95 -2.69
CA TYR A 222 12.89 16.93 -2.22
C TYR A 222 13.62 15.65 -2.65
N PRO A 223 14.95 15.72 -2.88
CA PRO A 223 15.74 14.54 -3.22
C PRO A 223 15.65 13.44 -2.15
N VAL A 224 15.57 12.20 -2.59
CA VAL A 224 15.56 11.01 -1.72
C VAL A 224 16.77 10.16 -2.05
N ILE A 225 17.49 9.72 -1.01
CA ILE A 225 18.66 8.85 -1.14
C ILE A 225 18.43 7.50 -0.45
N ARG A 226 19.15 6.48 -0.90
CA ARG A 226 19.19 5.18 -0.20
C ARG A 226 20.24 5.24 0.91
N LYS A 227 19.82 4.93 2.14
CA LYS A 227 20.68 4.96 3.34
C LYS A 227 20.40 3.73 4.20
N ASN A 228 21.43 3.04 4.65
CA ASN A 228 21.26 1.96 5.63
C ASN A 228 20.96 2.54 7.00
N MET A 229 19.84 2.11 7.57
CA MET A 229 19.37 2.54 8.89
C MET A 229 18.70 1.37 9.63
N LYS A 230 18.76 1.39 10.96
CA LYS A 230 17.90 0.55 11.79
C LYS A 230 16.46 0.97 11.59
N GLN A 231 15.59 0.01 11.31
CA GLN A 231 14.21 0.26 10.95
C GLN A 231 13.29 -0.79 11.57
N TRP A 232 12.15 -0.34 12.06
CA TRP A 232 11.05 -1.24 12.40
C TRP A 232 10.34 -1.65 11.12
N ILE A 233 10.06 -2.93 10.99
CA ILE A 233 9.29 -3.51 9.89
C ILE A 233 8.17 -4.38 10.44
N MET A 234 7.05 -4.41 9.70
CA MET A 234 5.95 -5.35 9.91
C MET A 234 5.97 -6.40 8.80
N ASP A 235 5.95 -7.67 9.19
CA ASP A 235 5.99 -8.82 8.28
C ASP A 235 4.61 -9.10 7.67
N ILE A 236 4.13 -8.20 6.80
CA ILE A 236 2.88 -8.38 6.06
C ILE A 236 2.92 -9.62 5.16
N PRO A 237 4.06 -9.97 4.50
CA PRO A 237 4.15 -11.17 3.68
C PRO A 237 3.79 -12.47 4.41
N ALA A 238 3.96 -12.54 5.73
CA ALA A 238 3.54 -13.69 6.53
C ALA A 238 2.03 -13.99 6.44
N PHE A 239 1.23 -12.98 6.12
CA PHE A 239 -0.23 -13.08 5.99
C PHE A 239 -0.71 -13.17 4.54
N ALA A 240 0.19 -13.16 3.55
CA ALA A 240 -0.14 -13.03 2.13
C ALA A 240 -1.08 -14.15 1.63
N GLU A 241 -0.86 -15.40 2.04
CA GLU A 241 -1.73 -16.52 1.65
C GLU A 241 -3.12 -16.39 2.26
N THR A 242 -3.20 -16.10 3.56
CA THR A 242 -4.48 -15.89 4.27
C THR A 242 -5.27 -14.74 3.67
N LEU A 243 -4.60 -13.64 3.31
CA LEU A 243 -5.24 -12.51 2.63
C LEU A 243 -5.82 -12.92 1.27
N LEU A 244 -5.10 -13.74 0.48
CA LEU A 244 -5.59 -14.25 -0.81
C LEU A 244 -6.78 -15.19 -0.64
N GLU A 245 -6.73 -16.10 0.33
CA GLU A 245 -7.82 -17.03 0.60
C GLU A 245 -9.09 -16.30 1.02
N ASN A 246 -8.96 -15.34 1.95
CA ASN A 246 -10.09 -14.57 2.48
C ASN A 246 -10.77 -13.67 1.43
N LEU A 247 -10.10 -13.33 0.32
CA LEU A 247 -10.76 -12.62 -0.80
C LEU A 247 -11.92 -13.43 -1.41
N ASN A 248 -11.93 -14.75 -1.24
CA ASN A 248 -13.01 -15.60 -1.76
C ASN A 248 -14.28 -15.51 -0.90
N ASP A 249 -14.15 -15.12 0.37
CA ASP A 249 -15.24 -15.12 1.36
C ASP A 249 -15.96 -13.76 1.43
N ILE A 250 -15.45 -12.73 0.75
CA ILE A 250 -16.04 -11.39 0.77
C ILE A 250 -16.87 -11.10 -0.47
N ASP A 251 -17.99 -10.41 -0.30
CA ASP A 251 -18.89 -9.98 -1.38
C ASP A 251 -18.45 -8.62 -1.95
N TRP A 252 -17.27 -8.63 -2.58
CA TRP A 252 -16.72 -7.45 -3.25
C TRP A 252 -16.78 -7.59 -4.79
N PRO A 253 -16.80 -6.46 -5.53
CA PRO A 253 -16.66 -6.50 -6.98
C PRO A 253 -15.40 -7.27 -7.41
N GLU A 254 -15.52 -8.12 -8.43
CA GLU A 254 -14.39 -8.96 -8.87
C GLU A 254 -13.18 -8.12 -9.31
N SER A 255 -13.42 -6.94 -9.92
CA SER A 255 -12.34 -6.01 -10.26
C SER A 255 -11.52 -5.56 -9.04
N THR A 256 -12.17 -5.36 -7.89
CA THR A 256 -11.49 -5.00 -6.64
C THR A 256 -10.69 -6.19 -6.10
N LYS A 257 -11.27 -7.41 -6.12
CA LYS A 257 -10.56 -8.63 -5.72
C LYS A 257 -9.33 -8.88 -6.61
N GLU A 258 -9.44 -8.67 -7.91
CA GLU A 258 -8.31 -8.80 -8.84
C GLU A 258 -7.22 -7.74 -8.57
N MET A 259 -7.57 -6.50 -8.24
CA MET A 259 -6.57 -5.50 -7.83
C MET A 259 -5.84 -5.95 -6.56
N GLN A 260 -6.54 -6.52 -5.58
CA GLN A 260 -5.94 -7.05 -4.35
C GLN A 260 -5.03 -8.26 -4.63
N ARG A 261 -5.48 -9.23 -5.44
CA ARG A 261 -4.66 -10.38 -5.86
C ARG A 261 -3.38 -9.93 -6.57
N ASN A 262 -3.51 -8.95 -7.46
CA ASN A 262 -2.37 -8.39 -8.19
C ASN A 262 -1.42 -7.61 -7.27
N TRP A 263 -1.93 -6.91 -6.25
CA TRP A 263 -1.12 -6.22 -5.25
C TRP A 263 -0.32 -7.21 -4.38
N ILE A 264 -0.99 -8.25 -3.87
CA ILE A 264 -0.33 -9.33 -3.11
C ILE A 264 0.66 -10.07 -4.02
N GLY A 265 0.28 -10.36 -5.26
CA GLY A 265 1.14 -10.82 -6.33
C GLY A 265 1.81 -12.15 -6.04
N LYS A 266 1.00 -13.19 -5.72
CA LYS A 266 1.50 -14.57 -5.57
C LYS A 266 2.09 -15.06 -6.87
N SER A 267 3.30 -15.60 -6.81
CA SER A 267 3.97 -16.26 -7.89
C SER A 267 4.55 -17.60 -7.44
N ILE A 268 4.32 -18.63 -8.25
CA ILE A 268 4.84 -19.98 -8.01
C ILE A 268 5.92 -20.24 -9.04
N GLY A 269 7.07 -20.69 -8.60
CA GLY A 269 8.22 -20.97 -9.46
C GLY A 269 9.23 -21.87 -8.80
N ALA A 270 10.45 -21.79 -9.24
CA ALA A 270 11.58 -22.52 -8.67
C ALA A 270 12.70 -21.57 -8.23
N GLN A 271 13.34 -21.89 -7.12
CA GLN A 271 14.68 -21.43 -6.83
C GLN A 271 15.66 -22.37 -7.53
N VAL A 272 16.64 -21.83 -8.24
CA VAL A 272 17.64 -22.57 -9.01
C VAL A 272 19.03 -22.10 -8.62
N ASP A 273 19.89 -23.01 -8.21
CA ASP A 273 21.27 -22.72 -7.83
C ASP A 273 22.19 -22.75 -9.05
N PHE A 274 22.93 -21.67 -9.24
CA PHE A 274 23.99 -21.54 -10.25
C PHE A 274 25.34 -21.51 -9.56
N LYS A 275 26.22 -22.45 -9.91
CA LYS A 275 27.63 -22.44 -9.47
C LYS A 275 28.39 -21.42 -10.27
N VAL A 276 29.27 -20.64 -9.63
CA VAL A 276 30.21 -19.78 -10.32
C VAL A 276 31.41 -20.64 -10.77
N LYS A 277 31.70 -20.57 -12.07
CA LYS A 277 32.77 -21.37 -12.69
C LYS A 277 34.12 -21.08 -12.01
N ASP A 278 34.90 -22.13 -11.79
CA ASP A 278 36.27 -22.09 -11.22
C ASP A 278 36.33 -21.52 -9.78
N THR A 279 35.22 -21.56 -9.05
CA THR A 279 35.11 -21.13 -7.64
C THR A 279 34.20 -22.07 -6.83
N ASP A 280 34.20 -21.93 -5.51
CA ASP A 280 33.23 -22.59 -4.61
C ASP A 280 31.95 -21.75 -4.38
N GLU A 281 31.87 -20.58 -4.98
CA GLU A 281 30.74 -19.68 -4.82
C GLU A 281 29.54 -20.11 -5.68
N LYS A 282 28.35 -19.82 -5.17
CA LYS A 282 27.09 -20.01 -5.89
C LYS A 282 26.12 -18.88 -5.59
N PHE A 283 25.14 -18.70 -6.45
CA PHE A 283 23.99 -17.84 -6.22
C PHE A 283 22.71 -18.56 -6.64
N THR A 284 21.61 -18.16 -6.04
CA THR A 284 20.30 -18.73 -6.31
C THR A 284 19.47 -17.71 -7.08
N VAL A 285 18.77 -18.14 -8.13
CA VAL A 285 17.76 -17.32 -8.83
C VAL A 285 16.37 -17.83 -8.51
N PHE A 286 15.39 -16.94 -8.49
CA PHE A 286 13.98 -17.31 -8.50
C PHE A 286 13.41 -17.04 -9.89
N THR A 287 12.71 -18.02 -10.45
CA THR A 287 12.02 -17.88 -11.74
C THR A 287 10.68 -18.60 -11.75
N THR A 288 9.67 -17.96 -12.35
CA THR A 288 8.37 -18.59 -12.64
C THR A 288 8.40 -19.40 -13.93
N ARG A 289 9.48 -19.28 -14.71
CA ARG A 289 9.69 -19.92 -16.01
C ARG A 289 10.92 -20.83 -15.97
N CYS A 290 11.02 -21.70 -14.97
CA CYS A 290 12.10 -22.69 -14.89
C CYS A 290 12.12 -23.66 -16.07
N ASP A 291 10.99 -23.83 -16.74
CA ASP A 291 10.83 -24.60 -17.99
C ASP A 291 11.74 -24.09 -19.12
N THR A 292 12.09 -22.79 -19.13
CA THR A 292 12.93 -22.19 -20.18
C THR A 292 14.43 -22.17 -19.83
N LEU A 293 14.87 -22.86 -18.78
CA LEU A 293 16.24 -22.85 -18.27
C LEU A 293 17.30 -23.28 -19.32
N PHE A 294 16.91 -24.13 -20.25
CA PHE A 294 17.80 -24.52 -21.40
C PHE A 294 18.13 -23.34 -22.33
N GLY A 295 17.27 -22.32 -22.37
CA GLY A 295 17.47 -21.09 -23.13
C GLY A 295 18.19 -19.98 -22.37
N ALA A 296 18.57 -20.20 -21.10
CA ALA A 296 19.29 -19.22 -20.32
C ALA A 296 20.74 -19.08 -20.86
N THR A 297 21.07 -17.88 -21.34
CA THR A 297 22.35 -17.59 -21.97
C THR A 297 23.23 -16.63 -21.17
N TYR A 298 22.71 -16.02 -20.12
CA TYR A 298 23.45 -15.22 -19.15
C TYR A 298 22.71 -15.14 -17.84
N CYS A 299 23.41 -14.71 -16.79
CA CYS A 299 22.81 -14.35 -15.50
C CYS A 299 23.10 -12.88 -15.19
N VAL A 300 22.20 -12.26 -14.41
CA VAL A 300 22.37 -10.88 -13.95
C VAL A 300 22.20 -10.82 -12.45
N LEU A 301 23.16 -10.17 -11.79
CA LEU A 301 23.08 -9.84 -10.36
C LEU A 301 22.74 -8.37 -10.19
N SER A 302 22.05 -8.06 -9.10
CA SER A 302 21.92 -6.69 -8.62
C SER A 302 23.31 -6.07 -8.38
N PRO A 303 23.54 -4.79 -8.68
CA PRO A 303 24.79 -4.12 -8.35
C PRO A 303 25.17 -4.18 -6.87
N GLU A 304 24.17 -4.30 -5.99
CA GLU A 304 24.32 -4.40 -4.52
C GLU A 304 24.50 -5.84 -4.01
N HIS A 305 24.46 -6.83 -4.90
CA HIS A 305 24.56 -8.23 -4.48
C HIS A 305 25.94 -8.53 -3.89
N PRO A 306 26.05 -9.12 -2.68
CA PRO A 306 27.33 -9.29 -1.98
C PRO A 306 28.32 -10.22 -2.72
N LEU A 307 27.81 -11.08 -3.60
CA LEU A 307 28.64 -11.96 -4.41
C LEU A 307 29.45 -11.21 -5.47
N VAL A 308 29.00 -10.03 -5.94
CA VAL A 308 29.65 -9.25 -6.99
C VAL A 308 31.10 -8.96 -6.63
N ASP A 309 31.38 -8.54 -5.39
CA ASP A 309 32.72 -8.20 -4.93
C ASP A 309 33.66 -9.41 -4.83
N LYS A 310 33.10 -10.62 -4.73
CA LYS A 310 33.87 -11.88 -4.65
C LYS A 310 34.22 -12.46 -6.01
N ILE A 311 33.35 -12.25 -7.03
CA ILE A 311 33.49 -12.90 -8.33
C ILE A 311 34.02 -11.98 -9.43
N VAL A 312 34.06 -10.66 -9.17
CA VAL A 312 34.55 -9.70 -10.17
C VAL A 312 36.02 -9.97 -10.52
N SER A 313 36.31 -10.07 -11.82
CA SER A 313 37.70 -10.22 -12.26
C SER A 313 38.51 -8.94 -12.08
N ALA A 314 39.84 -9.07 -12.00
CA ALA A 314 40.72 -7.91 -11.83
C ALA A 314 40.54 -6.88 -12.96
N GLU A 315 40.31 -7.33 -14.18
CA GLU A 315 40.13 -6.49 -15.38
C GLU A 315 38.80 -5.73 -15.36
N GLN A 316 37.77 -6.29 -14.74
CA GLN A 316 36.44 -5.70 -14.70
C GLN A 316 36.15 -4.85 -13.44
N LYS A 317 37.03 -4.91 -12.45
CA LYS A 317 36.81 -4.30 -11.13
C LYS A 317 36.50 -2.81 -11.20
N GLU A 318 37.28 -2.05 -11.98
CA GLU A 318 37.06 -0.59 -12.11
C GLU A 318 35.72 -0.27 -12.76
N ALA A 319 35.35 -0.97 -13.83
CA ALA A 319 34.08 -0.78 -14.52
C ALA A 319 32.86 -1.15 -13.63
N VAL A 320 32.98 -2.25 -12.87
CA VAL A 320 31.96 -2.70 -11.94
C VAL A 320 31.76 -1.69 -10.82
N GLU A 321 32.84 -1.18 -10.20
CA GLU A 321 32.73 -0.16 -9.13
C GLU A 321 32.15 1.17 -9.63
N ALA A 322 32.52 1.59 -10.84
CA ALA A 322 31.93 2.79 -11.45
C ALA A 322 30.42 2.62 -11.68
N TYR A 323 30.01 1.45 -12.17
CA TYR A 323 28.60 1.14 -12.42
C TYR A 323 27.79 1.02 -11.12
N LYS A 324 28.33 0.40 -10.06
CA LYS A 324 27.70 0.36 -8.72
C LYS A 324 27.41 1.77 -8.21
N LYS A 325 28.37 2.70 -8.32
CA LYS A 325 28.20 4.10 -7.92
C LYS A 325 27.10 4.80 -8.73
N GLN A 326 27.03 4.56 -10.04
CA GLN A 326 25.99 5.11 -10.89
C GLN A 326 24.60 4.58 -10.50
N CYS A 327 24.48 3.28 -10.20
CA CYS A 327 23.21 2.67 -9.81
C CYS A 327 22.72 3.15 -8.44
N ALA A 328 23.62 3.42 -7.51
CA ALA A 328 23.29 3.91 -6.16
C ALA A 328 22.56 5.26 -6.16
N THR A 329 22.64 6.05 -7.24
CA THR A 329 21.94 7.34 -7.37
C THR A 329 20.53 7.21 -7.99
N LYS A 330 20.15 6.02 -8.47
CA LYS A 330 18.86 5.79 -9.14
C LYS A 330 17.82 5.22 -8.16
N SER A 331 16.58 5.69 -8.27
CA SER A 331 15.43 5.09 -7.57
C SER A 331 15.08 3.70 -8.14
N GLU A 332 14.36 2.88 -7.38
CA GLU A 332 13.88 1.57 -7.87
C GLU A 332 12.95 1.71 -9.09
N MET A 333 12.13 2.77 -9.14
CA MET A 333 11.25 3.06 -10.27
C MET A 333 12.07 3.37 -11.53
N GLU A 334 13.06 4.25 -11.44
CA GLU A 334 13.96 4.55 -12.56
C GLU A 334 14.74 3.34 -13.06
N ARG A 335 15.05 2.40 -12.17
CA ARG A 335 15.76 1.16 -12.50
C ARG A 335 14.86 0.16 -13.24
N THR A 336 13.56 0.13 -12.94
CA THR A 336 12.62 -0.87 -13.49
C THR A 336 11.81 -0.39 -14.68
N GLU A 337 11.96 0.87 -15.11
CA GLU A 337 11.22 1.42 -16.24
C GLU A 337 11.55 0.69 -17.56
N LEU A 338 10.49 0.14 -18.19
CA LEU A 338 10.62 -0.77 -19.34
C LEU A 338 11.21 -0.11 -20.60
N ASN A 339 11.00 1.20 -20.77
CA ASN A 339 11.37 1.94 -21.98
C ASN A 339 12.78 2.56 -21.96
N LYS A 340 13.58 2.34 -20.91
CA LYS A 340 14.95 2.85 -20.84
C LYS A 340 15.94 1.92 -21.54
N ASP A 341 16.98 2.53 -22.08
CA ASP A 341 18.15 1.80 -22.59
C ASP A 341 18.72 0.86 -21.52
N LYS A 342 18.79 -0.44 -21.84
CA LYS A 342 19.35 -1.43 -20.92
C LYS A 342 20.81 -1.15 -20.68
N THR A 343 21.22 -1.04 -19.43
CA THR A 343 22.61 -0.84 -19.02
C THR A 343 23.10 -2.02 -18.19
N GLY A 344 24.38 -2.29 -18.24
CA GLY A 344 24.98 -3.36 -17.45
C GLY A 344 26.48 -3.45 -17.69
N VAL A 345 27.17 -4.16 -16.78
CA VAL A 345 28.62 -4.42 -16.87
C VAL A 345 28.86 -5.90 -16.65
N PHE A 346 29.72 -6.49 -17.50
CA PHE A 346 30.18 -7.85 -17.33
C PHE A 346 31.13 -7.96 -16.14
N THR A 347 30.93 -8.95 -15.28
CA THR A 347 31.76 -9.14 -14.08
C THR A 347 33.10 -9.80 -14.35
N GLY A 348 33.28 -10.38 -15.52
CA GLY A 348 34.42 -11.26 -15.84
C GLY A 348 34.22 -12.73 -15.42
N ALA A 349 33.16 -13.00 -14.65
CA ALA A 349 32.84 -14.34 -14.17
C ALA A 349 31.78 -15.04 -15.03
N TYR A 350 31.74 -16.35 -14.94
CA TYR A 350 30.75 -17.20 -15.60
C TYR A 350 30.02 -18.06 -14.56
N ALA A 351 28.76 -18.35 -14.81
CA ALA A 351 27.96 -19.32 -14.05
C ALA A 351 27.75 -20.58 -14.89
N ILE A 352 27.61 -21.72 -14.23
CA ILE A 352 27.30 -22.99 -14.88
C ILE A 352 25.79 -23.16 -14.91
N ASN A 353 25.20 -23.24 -16.11
CA ASN A 353 23.79 -23.55 -16.27
C ASN A 353 23.54 -25.01 -15.86
N PRO A 354 22.69 -25.26 -14.84
CA PRO A 354 22.59 -26.60 -14.25
C PRO A 354 21.95 -27.66 -15.14
N VAL A 355 21.24 -27.29 -16.23
CA VAL A 355 20.54 -28.25 -17.09
C VAL A 355 21.41 -28.74 -18.27
N ASN A 356 22.51 -28.05 -18.61
CA ASN A 356 23.32 -28.36 -19.79
C ASN A 356 24.83 -28.14 -19.60
N ASP A 357 25.27 -27.83 -18.37
CA ASP A 357 26.65 -27.59 -17.96
C ASP A 357 27.39 -26.48 -18.74
N LYS A 358 26.67 -25.65 -19.50
CA LYS A 358 27.26 -24.53 -20.23
C LYS A 358 27.65 -23.41 -19.29
N ALA A 359 28.85 -22.85 -19.53
CA ALA A 359 29.28 -21.62 -18.85
C ALA A 359 28.62 -20.41 -19.52
N ILE A 360 27.85 -19.66 -18.78
CA ILE A 360 27.13 -18.44 -19.20
C ILE A 360 27.66 -17.23 -18.44
N PRO A 361 27.83 -16.04 -19.09
CA PRO A 361 28.42 -14.88 -18.44
C PRO A 361 27.53 -14.32 -17.34
N VAL A 362 28.14 -13.79 -16.27
CA VAL A 362 27.47 -13.12 -15.16
C VAL A 362 27.66 -11.61 -15.29
N TRP A 363 26.57 -10.89 -15.40
CA TRP A 363 26.51 -9.45 -15.52
C TRP A 363 25.96 -8.81 -14.23
N ILE A 364 26.19 -7.51 -14.05
CA ILE A 364 25.42 -6.67 -13.15
C ILE A 364 24.59 -5.69 -13.97
N SER A 365 23.36 -5.43 -13.53
CA SER A 365 22.48 -4.46 -14.18
C SER A 365 21.52 -3.83 -13.18
N ASP A 366 21.17 -2.58 -13.44
CA ASP A 366 20.32 -1.77 -12.58
C ASP A 366 18.86 -2.24 -12.52
N TYR A 367 18.36 -2.98 -13.52
CA TYR A 367 17.00 -3.51 -13.51
C TYR A 367 16.79 -4.72 -12.58
N VAL A 368 17.86 -5.27 -12.03
CA VAL A 368 17.79 -6.32 -11.00
C VAL A 368 17.90 -5.70 -9.63
N LEU A 369 16.90 -5.94 -8.78
CA LEU A 369 16.80 -5.34 -7.45
C LEU A 369 17.12 -6.36 -6.36
N MET A 370 17.90 -5.95 -5.34
CA MET A 370 18.16 -6.80 -4.16
C MET A 370 16.90 -7.12 -3.35
N GLY A 371 15.93 -6.21 -3.33
CA GLY A 371 14.68 -6.36 -2.58
C GLY A 371 13.64 -7.27 -3.27
N TYR A 372 13.93 -7.81 -4.46
CA TYR A 372 13.04 -8.71 -5.18
C TYR A 372 13.69 -10.05 -5.45
N GLY A 373 13.12 -11.11 -4.92
CA GLY A 373 13.66 -12.47 -5.05
C GLY A 373 14.99 -12.65 -4.31
N THR A 374 16.02 -13.01 -5.05
CA THR A 374 17.38 -13.27 -4.52
C THR A 374 18.40 -12.19 -4.90
N GLY A 375 17.97 -11.12 -5.58
CA GLY A 375 18.89 -10.15 -6.18
C GLY A 375 19.67 -10.70 -7.38
N ALA A 376 19.22 -11.83 -7.93
CA ALA A 376 19.81 -12.52 -9.08
C ALA A 376 18.72 -13.04 -10.01
N ILE A 377 18.97 -12.99 -11.32
CA ILE A 377 18.08 -13.58 -12.33
C ILE A 377 18.87 -14.43 -13.32
N MET A 378 18.25 -15.43 -13.88
CA MET A 378 18.63 -16.03 -15.16
C MET A 378 17.95 -15.27 -16.28
N ALA A 379 18.61 -15.12 -17.42
CA ALA A 379 18.08 -14.40 -18.56
C ALA A 379 17.87 -15.33 -19.76
N VAL A 380 16.66 -15.26 -20.33
CA VAL A 380 16.24 -16.09 -21.47
C VAL A 380 15.84 -15.18 -22.64
N PRO A 381 16.80 -14.68 -23.41
CA PRO A 381 16.57 -13.64 -24.42
C PRO A 381 15.55 -14.00 -25.49
N ALA A 382 15.41 -15.29 -25.84
CA ALA A 382 14.44 -15.71 -26.83
C ALA A 382 12.98 -15.50 -26.37
N HIS A 383 12.71 -15.40 -25.05
CA HIS A 383 11.36 -15.47 -24.48
C HIS A 383 11.05 -14.37 -23.45
N ASP A 384 11.92 -13.34 -23.32
CA ASP A 384 11.71 -12.13 -22.52
C ASP A 384 12.22 -10.90 -23.27
N GLU A 385 11.39 -9.88 -23.45
CA GLU A 385 11.72 -8.66 -24.20
C GLU A 385 12.89 -7.88 -23.59
N ARG A 386 12.99 -7.85 -22.26
CA ARG A 386 14.08 -7.13 -21.55
C ARG A 386 15.40 -7.85 -21.76
N ASP A 387 15.37 -9.18 -21.64
CA ASP A 387 16.52 -10.02 -21.85
C ASP A 387 16.98 -9.99 -23.32
N TYR A 388 16.01 -9.96 -24.25
CA TYR A 388 16.29 -9.83 -25.68
C TYR A 388 17.00 -8.52 -26.01
N ALA A 389 16.45 -7.39 -25.53
CA ALA A 389 17.05 -6.08 -25.75
C ALA A 389 18.48 -6.00 -25.17
N PHE A 390 18.69 -6.58 -23.98
CA PHE A 390 20.01 -6.66 -23.35
C PHE A 390 20.96 -7.53 -24.16
N ALA A 391 20.55 -8.73 -24.55
CA ALA A 391 21.37 -9.66 -25.32
C ALA A 391 21.76 -9.06 -26.68
N LYS A 392 20.84 -8.40 -27.39
CA LYS A 392 21.14 -7.69 -28.64
C LYS A 392 22.16 -6.58 -28.46
N LYS A 393 22.05 -5.80 -27.40
CA LYS A 393 22.95 -4.68 -27.09
C LYS A 393 24.38 -5.15 -26.80
N PHE A 394 24.51 -6.26 -26.07
CA PHE A 394 25.83 -6.77 -25.62
C PHE A 394 26.37 -7.95 -26.42
N GLY A 395 25.67 -8.35 -27.48
CA GLY A 395 26.12 -9.42 -28.37
C GLY A 395 26.13 -10.81 -27.72
N ILE A 396 25.14 -11.07 -26.85
CA ILE A 396 24.95 -12.35 -26.16
C ILE A 396 24.08 -13.28 -27.03
N ASP A 397 24.34 -14.59 -26.99
CA ASP A 397 23.58 -15.58 -27.74
C ASP A 397 22.09 -15.59 -27.34
N ILE A 398 21.23 -15.84 -28.35
CA ILE A 398 19.78 -16.00 -28.18
C ILE A 398 19.40 -17.40 -28.62
N ILE A 399 18.90 -18.22 -27.69
CA ILE A 399 18.55 -19.63 -27.92
C ILE A 399 17.05 -19.82 -27.75
N GLN A 400 16.38 -20.22 -28.84
CA GLN A 400 14.95 -20.51 -28.82
C GLN A 400 14.69 -21.86 -28.15
N VAL A 401 13.77 -21.87 -27.15
CA VAL A 401 13.36 -23.09 -26.42
C VAL A 401 11.85 -23.31 -26.39
N LEU A 402 11.08 -22.41 -26.99
CA LEU A 402 9.65 -22.58 -27.26
C LEU A 402 9.40 -22.44 -28.77
N GLU A 403 8.54 -23.30 -29.31
CA GLU A 403 8.14 -23.25 -30.71
C GLU A 403 7.26 -22.02 -30.95
N GLY A 404 7.55 -21.24 -31.97
CA GLY A 404 6.80 -20.05 -32.38
C GLY A 404 7.65 -18.81 -32.54
N GLY A 405 7.10 -17.82 -33.25
CA GLY A 405 7.73 -16.52 -33.50
C GLY A 405 8.98 -16.58 -34.36
N ASP A 406 9.59 -15.40 -34.56
CA ASP A 406 10.86 -15.19 -35.28
C ASP A 406 11.86 -14.46 -34.36
N ILE A 407 12.62 -15.21 -33.57
CA ILE A 407 13.58 -14.67 -32.60
C ILE A 407 14.73 -13.86 -33.24
N SER A 408 14.85 -13.85 -34.55
CA SER A 408 15.81 -12.96 -35.22
C SER A 408 15.39 -11.49 -35.17
N LYS A 409 14.07 -11.23 -35.04
CA LYS A 409 13.46 -9.90 -35.02
C LYS A 409 13.11 -9.41 -33.62
N GLU A 410 12.48 -10.28 -32.83
CA GLU A 410 11.97 -9.95 -31.50
C GLU A 410 11.90 -11.20 -30.58
N ALA A 411 11.72 -10.99 -29.28
CA ALA A 411 11.48 -12.08 -28.35
C ALA A 411 10.09 -12.69 -28.60
N TYR A 412 9.97 -14.01 -28.51
CA TYR A 412 8.69 -14.71 -28.52
C TYR A 412 8.22 -14.91 -27.08
N THR A 413 7.26 -14.14 -26.64
CA THR A 413 6.79 -14.09 -25.24
C THR A 413 5.56 -14.94 -24.98
N GLU A 414 4.94 -15.49 -26.04
CA GLU A 414 3.79 -16.35 -25.92
C GLU A 414 4.18 -17.76 -25.44
N ASP A 415 3.18 -18.53 -25.01
CA ASP A 415 3.40 -19.95 -24.65
C ASP A 415 3.52 -20.81 -25.92
N GLY A 416 4.38 -21.82 -25.86
CA GLY A 416 4.64 -22.73 -26.96
C GLY A 416 5.04 -24.12 -26.46
N VAL A 417 5.16 -25.08 -27.39
CA VAL A 417 5.72 -26.39 -27.12
C VAL A 417 7.24 -26.25 -26.97
N HIS A 418 7.83 -26.97 -26.00
CA HIS A 418 9.25 -26.92 -25.75
C HIS A 418 10.04 -27.59 -26.87
N ILE A 419 11.10 -26.90 -27.31
CA ILE A 419 12.10 -27.38 -28.28
C ILE A 419 13.52 -27.05 -27.76
N ASN A 420 14.53 -27.74 -28.20
CA ASN A 420 15.92 -27.53 -27.74
C ASN A 420 16.09 -27.58 -26.21
N SER A 421 15.19 -28.26 -25.52
CA SER A 421 15.06 -28.31 -24.06
C SER A 421 15.25 -29.72 -23.49
N GLY A 422 15.87 -30.62 -24.25
CA GLY A 422 16.23 -31.96 -23.82
C GLY A 422 15.04 -32.77 -23.33
N PHE A 423 15.00 -33.10 -22.04
CA PHE A 423 13.94 -33.94 -21.48
C PHE A 423 12.56 -33.22 -21.41
N LEU A 424 12.49 -31.93 -21.73
CA LEU A 424 11.24 -31.16 -21.80
C LEU A 424 10.69 -31.02 -23.23
N ASP A 425 11.43 -31.45 -24.25
CA ASP A 425 10.99 -31.33 -25.65
C ASP A 425 9.63 -31.99 -25.88
N GLY A 426 8.76 -31.29 -26.58
CA GLY A 426 7.40 -31.72 -26.86
C GLY A 426 6.37 -31.46 -25.76
N LEU A 427 6.76 -30.96 -24.58
CA LEU A 427 5.86 -30.66 -23.48
C LEU A 427 5.27 -29.23 -23.59
N GLY A 428 4.03 -29.09 -23.08
CA GLY A 428 3.43 -27.78 -22.83
C GLY A 428 3.97 -27.11 -21.56
N LYS A 429 3.67 -25.83 -21.37
CA LYS A 429 4.22 -24.98 -20.29
C LYS A 429 4.10 -25.60 -18.90
N GLN A 430 2.88 -25.94 -18.45
CA GLN A 430 2.67 -26.39 -17.06
C GLN A 430 3.36 -27.75 -16.81
N GLU A 431 3.25 -28.68 -17.76
CA GLU A 431 3.90 -29.97 -17.64
C GLU A 431 5.44 -29.85 -17.60
N ALA A 432 6.00 -28.95 -18.41
CA ALA A 432 7.43 -28.66 -18.41
C ALA A 432 7.91 -28.01 -17.10
N ILE A 433 7.13 -27.07 -16.54
CA ILE A 433 7.43 -26.45 -15.22
C ILE A 433 7.45 -27.53 -14.14
N ASP A 434 6.40 -28.35 -14.05
CA ASP A 434 6.28 -29.39 -13.02
C ASP A 434 7.43 -30.42 -13.13
N LYS A 435 7.76 -30.83 -14.34
CA LYS A 435 8.84 -31.78 -14.61
C LYS A 435 10.21 -31.19 -14.31
N MET A 436 10.44 -29.91 -14.64
CA MET A 436 11.69 -29.21 -14.33
C MET A 436 11.85 -29.05 -12.82
N ILE A 437 10.81 -28.66 -12.09
CA ILE A 437 10.87 -28.55 -10.62
C ILE A 437 11.24 -29.91 -10.01
N ALA A 438 10.55 -30.98 -10.40
CA ALA A 438 10.86 -32.32 -9.91
C ALA A 438 12.31 -32.73 -10.20
N TRP A 439 12.82 -32.43 -11.39
CA TRP A 439 14.20 -32.72 -11.77
C TRP A 439 15.21 -31.89 -10.93
N LEU A 440 14.95 -30.59 -10.71
CA LEU A 440 15.81 -29.73 -9.89
C LEU A 440 15.89 -30.23 -8.45
N GLU A 441 14.75 -30.65 -7.88
CA GLU A 441 14.68 -31.20 -6.53
C GLU A 441 15.42 -32.55 -6.42
N GLU A 442 15.23 -33.46 -7.39
CA GLU A 442 15.95 -34.74 -7.45
C GLU A 442 17.48 -34.55 -7.49
N LYS A 443 17.93 -33.55 -8.24
CA LYS A 443 19.36 -33.25 -8.38
C LYS A 443 19.95 -32.41 -7.24
N GLY A 444 19.11 -31.89 -6.36
CA GLY A 444 19.54 -30.94 -5.31
C GLY A 444 20.05 -29.60 -5.87
N LEU A 445 19.55 -29.19 -7.04
CA LEU A 445 19.96 -27.98 -7.76
C LEU A 445 18.91 -26.86 -7.65
N GLY A 446 17.79 -27.12 -7.00
CA GLY A 446 16.72 -26.15 -6.79
C GLY A 446 15.54 -26.73 -6.05
N THR A 447 14.57 -25.88 -5.73
CA THR A 447 13.35 -26.26 -5.02
C THR A 447 12.15 -25.43 -5.51
N LYS A 448 10.96 -25.99 -5.40
CA LYS A 448 9.72 -25.22 -5.60
C LYS A 448 9.65 -24.07 -4.59
N LYS A 449 9.25 -22.89 -5.05
CA LYS A 449 9.14 -21.71 -4.20
C LYS A 449 7.90 -20.89 -4.55
N VAL A 450 7.20 -20.46 -3.51
CA VAL A 450 6.13 -19.45 -3.62
C VAL A 450 6.71 -18.13 -3.16
N ASN A 451 6.55 -17.10 -3.96
CA ASN A 451 6.92 -15.72 -3.63
C ASN A 451 5.69 -14.81 -3.74
N TYR A 452 5.76 -13.69 -3.04
CA TYR A 452 4.75 -12.65 -3.08
C TYR A 452 5.39 -11.33 -3.49
N ARG A 453 4.64 -10.46 -4.18
CA ARG A 453 5.09 -9.10 -4.51
C ARG A 453 4.98 -8.18 -3.32
N ILE A 454 3.96 -8.38 -2.48
CA ILE A 454 3.77 -7.62 -1.24
C ILE A 454 5.02 -7.73 -0.37
N ARG A 455 5.44 -6.62 0.20
CA ARG A 455 6.68 -6.53 0.97
C ARG A 455 6.39 -6.18 2.42
N GLU A 456 7.41 -6.32 3.26
CA GLU A 456 7.40 -5.85 4.62
C GLU A 456 7.11 -4.35 4.66
N TRP A 457 6.25 -3.94 5.59
CA TRP A 457 5.95 -2.54 5.80
C TRP A 457 7.04 -1.88 6.62
N ILE A 458 7.73 -0.90 6.04
CA ILE A 458 8.69 -0.05 6.74
C ILE A 458 7.90 0.83 7.71
N PHE A 459 8.01 0.57 9.00
CA PHE A 459 7.05 1.04 9.99
C PHE A 459 7.51 2.26 10.79
N ALA A 460 8.79 2.45 11.04
CA ALA A 460 9.27 3.58 11.84
C ALA A 460 9.39 4.88 11.02
N ARG A 461 9.02 6.00 11.64
CA ARG A 461 9.20 7.36 11.11
C ARG A 461 9.96 8.22 12.10
N GLN A 462 10.90 9.01 11.61
CA GLN A 462 11.66 9.98 12.39
C GLN A 462 10.86 11.29 12.48
N ARG A 463 9.69 11.21 13.12
CA ARG A 463 8.73 12.30 13.30
C ARG A 463 8.35 12.45 14.76
N TYR A 464 7.93 13.66 15.13
CA TYR A 464 7.34 13.90 16.44
C TYR A 464 5.86 13.51 16.45
N TRP A 465 5.07 14.01 15.47
CA TRP A 465 3.63 13.84 15.46
C TRP A 465 3.20 12.51 14.83
N GLY A 466 3.23 11.48 15.64
CA GLY A 466 2.86 10.10 15.31
C GLY A 466 2.73 9.27 16.58
N GLU A 467 2.15 8.08 16.49
CA GLU A 467 2.04 7.19 17.65
C GLU A 467 3.42 6.75 18.13
N PRO A 468 3.78 6.98 19.41
CA PRO A 468 5.07 6.52 19.95
C PRO A 468 5.14 4.99 19.95
N ILE A 469 6.26 4.45 19.50
CA ILE A 469 6.51 3.01 19.52
C ILE A 469 6.86 2.57 20.97
N PRO A 470 6.11 1.67 21.60
CA PRO A 470 6.24 1.34 23.02
C PRO A 470 7.40 0.37 23.30
N VAL A 471 8.60 0.72 22.84
CA VAL A 471 9.81 -0.10 22.88
C VAL A 471 10.89 0.55 23.73
N ILE A 472 11.70 -0.28 24.37
CA ILE A 472 12.90 0.09 25.14
C ILE A 472 14.09 -0.69 24.61
N HIS A 473 15.14 0.03 24.23
CA HIS A 473 16.46 -0.50 23.88
C HIS A 473 17.33 -0.51 25.13
N TYR A 474 17.56 -1.68 25.70
CA TYR A 474 18.37 -1.80 26.92
C TYR A 474 19.87 -1.70 26.67
N GLU A 475 20.62 -1.28 27.69
CA GLU A 475 22.08 -1.14 27.61
C GLU A 475 22.79 -2.49 27.36
N ASP A 476 22.17 -3.61 27.70
CA ASP A 476 22.67 -4.96 27.44
C ASP A 476 22.47 -5.42 25.96
N GLY A 477 21.93 -4.54 25.11
CA GLY A 477 21.66 -4.80 23.69
C GLY A 477 20.33 -5.53 23.44
N THR A 478 19.58 -5.87 24.46
CA THR A 478 18.24 -6.49 24.30
C THR A 478 17.18 -5.42 24.02
N ILE A 479 16.08 -5.83 23.40
CA ILE A 479 14.91 -4.99 23.11
C ILE A 479 13.74 -5.50 23.96
N GLY A 480 13.05 -4.59 24.63
CA GLY A 480 11.83 -4.87 25.38
C GLY A 480 10.68 -3.97 24.99
N VAL A 481 9.48 -4.32 25.42
CA VAL A 481 8.26 -3.52 25.22
C VAL A 481 7.63 -3.19 26.57
N LEU A 482 6.84 -2.13 26.61
CA LEU A 482 6.06 -1.76 27.79
C LEU A 482 5.01 -2.83 28.11
N ASP A 483 4.60 -2.90 29.38
CA ASP A 483 3.44 -3.70 29.76
C ASP A 483 2.13 -2.99 29.35
N ASP A 484 1.07 -3.78 29.20
CA ASP A 484 -0.25 -3.25 28.81
C ASP A 484 -0.76 -2.19 29.80
N GLY A 485 -0.41 -2.30 31.08
CA GLY A 485 -0.79 -1.35 32.13
C GLY A 485 -0.05 -0.01 32.09
N ASP A 486 1.03 0.08 31.34
CA ASP A 486 1.83 1.30 31.16
C ASP A 486 1.44 2.09 29.90
N LEU A 487 0.43 1.59 29.17
CA LEU A 487 -0.12 2.27 28.00
C LEU A 487 -1.27 3.21 28.41
N PRO A 488 -1.43 4.35 27.71
CA PRO A 488 -0.66 4.80 26.54
C PRO A 488 0.71 5.40 26.89
N LEU A 489 1.72 5.13 26.06
CA LEU A 489 2.96 5.89 26.07
C LEU A 489 2.69 7.25 25.42
N ILE A 490 2.72 8.31 26.20
CA ILE A 490 2.41 9.67 25.76
C ILE A 490 3.63 10.35 25.17
N LEU A 491 3.42 11.17 24.10
CA LEU A 491 4.43 12.07 23.54
C LEU A 491 4.84 13.15 24.56
N PRO A 492 6.14 13.40 24.76
CA PRO A 492 6.60 14.49 25.61
C PRO A 492 6.47 15.85 24.87
N GLU A 493 6.26 16.92 25.59
CA GLU A 493 6.41 18.27 25.02
C GLU A 493 7.88 18.54 24.66
N LEU A 494 8.11 19.25 23.56
CA LEU A 494 9.42 19.67 23.08
C LEU A 494 9.47 21.20 22.94
N GLU A 495 10.65 21.79 23.20
CA GLU A 495 10.91 23.19 22.88
C GLU A 495 11.13 23.41 21.36
N ASP A 496 11.59 22.37 20.67
CA ASP A 496 11.85 22.37 19.22
C ASP A 496 11.43 21.05 18.60
N TYR A 497 10.44 21.10 17.70
CA TYR A 497 9.85 19.97 16.98
C TYR A 497 10.58 19.57 15.69
N GLY A 498 11.60 20.34 15.28
CA GLY A 498 12.40 20.02 14.09
C GLY A 498 13.22 18.74 14.24
N PRO A 499 13.78 18.22 13.15
CA PRO A 499 14.64 17.03 13.18
C PRO A 499 15.82 17.19 14.15
N SER A 500 16.24 16.10 14.78
CA SER A 500 17.48 16.04 15.55
C SER A 500 18.69 15.74 14.65
N LYS A 501 19.89 15.71 15.22
CA LYS A 501 21.11 15.28 14.50
C LYS A 501 21.05 13.83 14.02
N THR A 502 20.26 12.99 14.70
CA THR A 502 20.03 11.58 14.40
C THR A 502 18.79 11.35 13.53
N GLY A 503 17.99 12.41 13.30
CA GLY A 503 16.77 12.42 12.54
C GLY A 503 15.52 12.61 13.42
N ALA A 504 15.29 11.74 14.41
CA ALA A 504 14.07 11.76 15.21
C ALA A 504 14.00 12.95 16.19
N PRO A 505 12.96 13.80 16.14
CA PRO A 505 12.81 14.93 17.07
C PRO A 505 12.74 14.51 18.54
N LEU A 506 12.19 13.33 18.83
CA LEU A 506 12.07 12.78 20.18
C LEU A 506 13.41 12.54 20.90
N ASP A 507 14.52 12.42 20.16
CA ASP A 507 15.86 12.32 20.73
C ASP A 507 16.20 13.52 21.64
N LYS A 508 15.55 14.66 21.42
CA LYS A 508 15.75 15.89 22.21
C LYS A 508 15.13 15.82 23.60
N ALA A 509 14.14 14.94 23.81
CA ALA A 509 13.47 14.72 25.08
C ALA A 509 14.28 13.78 25.99
N THR A 510 15.47 14.18 26.41
CA THR A 510 16.44 13.32 27.12
C THR A 510 15.85 12.63 28.36
N ASP A 511 15.01 13.33 29.13
CA ASP A 511 14.38 12.81 30.35
C ASP A 511 13.30 11.77 30.02
N TRP A 512 12.61 11.92 28.89
CA TRP A 512 11.64 10.95 28.39
C TRP A 512 12.34 9.75 27.75
N VAL A 513 13.44 9.96 27.02
CA VAL A 513 14.18 8.92 26.31
C VAL A 513 14.87 7.97 27.28
N ASN A 514 15.59 8.51 28.28
CA ASN A 514 16.35 7.69 29.21
C ASN A 514 15.41 7.13 30.30
N ILE A 515 15.36 5.82 30.41
CA ILE A 515 14.44 5.14 31.35
C ILE A 515 15.15 4.03 32.10
N GLU A 516 14.73 3.82 33.35
CA GLU A 516 14.94 2.57 34.05
C GLU A 516 13.59 1.85 34.14
N TYR A 517 13.49 0.67 33.52
CA TYR A 517 12.26 -0.10 33.44
C TYR A 517 12.51 -1.51 33.91
N LYS A 518 11.75 -1.95 34.93
CA LYS A 518 11.91 -3.26 35.57
C LYS A 518 13.35 -3.55 36.05
N GLY A 519 14.01 -2.52 36.59
CA GLY A 519 15.38 -2.62 37.11
C GLY A 519 16.47 -2.67 36.04
N LYS A 520 16.13 -2.44 34.77
CA LYS A 520 17.09 -2.34 33.67
C LYS A 520 17.10 -0.91 33.07
N LYS A 521 18.31 -0.39 32.87
CA LYS A 521 18.51 0.90 32.18
C LYS A 521 18.41 0.72 30.68
N GLY A 522 17.84 1.70 30.01
CA GLY A 522 17.69 1.69 28.58
C GLY A 522 17.21 3.04 28.02
N LYS A 523 16.88 3.01 26.74
CA LYS A 523 16.34 4.18 26.01
C LYS A 523 15.04 3.78 25.33
N ARG A 524 14.01 4.62 25.46
CA ARG A 524 12.81 4.48 24.63
C ARG A 524 13.14 4.64 23.15
N GLU A 525 12.37 3.96 22.32
CA GLU A 525 12.40 4.21 20.89
C GLU A 525 11.97 5.65 20.60
N THR A 526 12.70 6.32 19.71
CA THR A 526 12.49 7.73 19.38
C THR A 526 11.83 7.94 18.02
N SER A 527 11.69 6.87 17.25
CA SER A 527 10.83 6.88 16.06
C SER A 527 9.36 6.70 16.45
N THR A 528 8.47 7.23 15.63
CA THR A 528 7.02 7.03 15.76
C THR A 528 6.52 6.07 14.69
N MET A 529 5.30 5.57 14.85
CA MET A 529 4.61 4.78 13.85
C MET A 529 4.23 5.65 12.64
N PRO A 530 3.98 5.09 11.44
CA PRO A 530 3.47 5.84 10.30
C PRO A 530 2.03 6.32 10.59
N GLY A 531 1.61 7.44 9.99
CA GLY A 531 0.25 7.96 10.18
C GLY A 531 -0.86 6.96 9.86
N SER A 532 -0.57 6.00 8.97
CA SER A 532 -1.49 4.90 8.63
C SER A 532 -1.57 3.77 9.67
N ALA A 533 -0.82 3.82 10.77
CA ALA A 533 -0.90 2.78 11.81
C ALA A 533 -2.28 2.78 12.50
N GLY A 534 -2.73 3.92 12.98
CA GLY A 534 -4.06 4.07 13.60
C GLY A 534 -5.19 3.83 12.60
N SER A 535 -5.05 4.32 11.37
CA SER A 535 -6.07 4.15 10.33
C SER A 535 -6.17 2.72 9.77
N SER A 536 -5.25 1.82 10.12
CA SER A 536 -5.34 0.41 9.70
C SER A 536 -6.41 -0.40 10.43
N TRP A 537 -6.92 0.07 11.58
CA TRP A 537 -7.86 -0.69 12.43
C TRP A 537 -9.04 0.13 12.97
N TYR A 538 -9.18 1.40 12.65
CA TYR A 538 -10.17 2.35 13.17
C TYR A 538 -11.62 1.84 13.06
N PHE A 539 -11.94 1.10 12.03
CA PHE A 539 -13.27 0.53 11.80
C PHE A 539 -13.70 -0.47 12.90
N LEU A 540 -12.75 -1.07 13.60
CA LEU A 540 -13.04 -1.89 14.79
C LEU A 540 -13.36 -1.02 16.00
N ARG A 541 -12.61 0.08 16.18
CA ARG A 541 -12.79 0.98 17.32
C ARG A 541 -14.12 1.72 17.30
N TYR A 542 -14.63 2.07 16.13
CA TYR A 542 -15.93 2.70 15.99
C TYR A 542 -17.08 1.90 16.61
N ILE A 543 -16.97 0.60 16.69
CA ILE A 543 -18.00 -0.27 17.27
C ILE A 543 -18.12 -0.02 18.77
N ASP A 544 -16.99 0.21 19.46
CA ASP A 544 -16.94 0.37 20.92
C ASP A 544 -15.85 1.38 21.35
N PRO A 545 -16.00 2.68 20.97
CA PRO A 545 -14.93 3.68 21.11
C PRO A 545 -14.60 4.04 22.56
N HIS A 546 -15.56 3.83 23.49
CA HIS A 546 -15.41 4.20 24.90
C HIS A 546 -14.90 3.07 25.79
N ASN A 547 -14.59 1.91 25.23
CA ASN A 547 -14.05 0.77 25.98
C ASN A 547 -12.61 1.04 26.40
N ASN A 548 -12.36 1.08 27.70
CA ASN A 548 -11.03 1.31 28.27
C ASN A 548 -10.28 0.02 28.62
N ASN A 549 -10.96 -1.13 28.58
CA ASN A 549 -10.42 -2.42 29.01
C ASN A 549 -9.86 -3.23 27.84
N GLU A 550 -10.45 -3.08 26.67
CA GLU A 550 -10.04 -3.76 25.42
C GLU A 550 -10.31 -2.86 24.22
N LEU A 551 -9.71 -3.21 23.08
CA LEU A 551 -9.83 -2.47 21.82
C LEU A 551 -11.29 -2.24 21.41
N ALA A 552 -12.11 -3.26 21.54
CA ALA A 552 -13.56 -3.28 21.46
C ALA A 552 -14.09 -4.59 22.02
N ASP A 553 -15.30 -4.59 22.55
CA ASP A 553 -15.94 -5.78 23.08
C ASP A 553 -16.06 -6.88 22.02
N LYS A 554 -15.71 -8.12 22.39
CA LYS A 554 -15.65 -9.24 21.44
C LYS A 554 -17.02 -9.63 20.88
N GLU A 555 -18.07 -9.57 21.67
CA GLU A 555 -19.44 -9.87 21.22
C GLU A 555 -19.93 -8.81 20.24
N LEU A 556 -19.63 -7.54 20.50
CA LEU A 556 -19.92 -6.45 19.58
C LEU A 556 -19.16 -6.59 18.26
N LEU A 557 -17.88 -6.94 18.31
CA LEU A 557 -17.09 -7.19 17.10
C LEU A 557 -17.67 -8.33 16.27
N GLN A 558 -18.07 -9.44 16.90
CA GLN A 558 -18.68 -10.58 16.21
C GLN A 558 -20.03 -10.23 15.57
N HIS A 559 -20.80 -9.33 16.18
CA HIS A 559 -22.10 -8.89 15.64
C HIS A 559 -21.93 -7.88 14.49
N TRP A 560 -21.10 -6.84 14.70
CA TRP A 560 -21.01 -5.72 13.76
C TRP A 560 -20.12 -5.98 12.54
N MET A 561 -19.13 -6.87 12.66
CA MET A 561 -18.32 -7.25 11.51
C MET A 561 -18.99 -8.36 10.67
N PRO A 562 -18.74 -8.41 9.36
CA PRO A 562 -17.98 -7.43 8.56
C PRO A 562 -18.75 -6.11 8.35
N VAL A 563 -18.03 -5.07 7.91
CA VAL A 563 -18.63 -3.84 7.40
C VAL A 563 -19.55 -4.16 6.21
N ASP A 564 -20.72 -3.52 6.13
CA ASP A 564 -21.72 -3.81 5.09
C ASP A 564 -21.57 -2.89 3.86
N LEU A 565 -21.01 -1.65 4.05
CA LEU A 565 -20.83 -0.67 2.98
C LEU A 565 -19.63 0.23 3.29
#